data_aa2a8beae40e5aab607b45b31bf2ac18
#
_entry.id   aa2a8beae40e5aab607b45b31bf2ac18
#
_cell.length_a   1.000
_cell.length_b   1.000
_cell.length_c   1.000
_cell.angle_alpha   90.00
_cell.angle_beta   90.00
_cell.angle_gamma   90.00
#
_symmetry.space_group_name_H-M   'P 1'
#
loop_
_entity.id
_entity.type
_entity.pdbx_description
1 polymer ?
#
loop_
_entity_poly.entity_id
_entity_poly.type
_entity_poly.pdbx_seq_one_letter_code
_entity_poly.pdbx_strand_id
1 'polypeptide(L)'
;MDIDWEMPGVSWSGHACDPMHDTENFTLLVSQLRQTLGNRYLVTYAGYVKNKVSDDDGSGRYFDLVALKDIVDYVYVMTYDLDAAPHHHSAIDDPRAYWDWKRTFEEYAKAGFPKEKMIFGVPFYARHSFSENPTAIDYKKILTLDESLYKIDNWDDKARCPYISVKASGAFYAGYDNARSIAVKAEWAMTRGMSGLMCWDYDADDASGTLRTALWNGVMDKRY
;
A
#
# COMPACT_ATOMS: atom_id res chain seq x y z
N MET A 1 1.98 -14.88 13.12
CA MET A 1 2.65 -13.68 13.68
C MET A 1 2.85 -12.72 12.54
N ASP A 2 2.31 -11.54 12.67
CA ASP A 2 2.51 -10.43 11.72
C ASP A 2 3.36 -9.35 12.39
N ILE A 3 4.35 -8.80 11.68
CA ILE A 3 5.28 -7.80 12.21
C ILE A 3 5.05 -6.49 11.47
N ASP A 4 4.72 -5.48 12.24
CA ASP A 4 4.48 -4.11 11.77
C ASP A 4 5.58 -3.19 12.32
N TRP A 5 6.75 -3.18 11.66
CA TRP A 5 7.88 -2.30 11.95
C TRP A 5 8.07 -1.32 10.79
N GLU A 6 7.60 -0.11 10.95
CA GLU A 6 7.54 0.92 9.91
C GLU A 6 8.52 2.07 10.16
N MET A 7 9.69 2.09 9.56
CA MET A 7 10.38 1.06 8.76
C MET A 7 11.75 0.83 9.38
N PRO A 8 12.42 -0.30 9.16
CA PRO A 8 13.80 -0.48 9.57
C PRO A 8 14.69 0.65 9.03
N GLY A 9 15.47 1.27 9.91
CA GLY A 9 16.38 2.36 9.59
C GLY A 9 15.75 3.70 9.22
N VAL A 10 14.43 3.88 9.43
CA VAL A 10 13.70 5.11 9.07
C VAL A 10 12.82 5.57 10.23
N SER A 11 12.85 6.85 10.54
CA SER A 11 12.13 7.46 11.67
C SER A 11 10.89 8.26 11.29
N TRP A 12 10.17 7.90 10.25
CA TRP A 12 8.98 8.65 9.79
C TRP A 12 7.87 8.73 10.82
N SER A 13 7.73 7.69 11.62
CA SER A 13 6.74 7.63 12.71
C SER A 13 7.15 8.42 13.97
N GLY A 14 8.33 9.08 13.95
CA GLY A 14 8.89 9.77 15.10
C GLY A 14 9.54 8.86 16.14
N HIS A 15 9.59 7.55 15.92
CA HIS A 15 10.33 6.61 16.76
C HIS A 15 11.82 6.61 16.41
N ALA A 16 12.64 6.28 17.41
CA ALA A 16 14.08 6.09 17.18
C ALA A 16 14.32 4.93 16.20
N CYS A 17 15.28 5.09 15.32
CA CYS A 17 15.75 4.05 14.41
C CYS A 17 17.27 3.95 14.46
N ASP A 18 17.80 2.80 14.07
CA ASP A 18 19.23 2.60 13.85
C ASP A 18 19.47 2.29 12.36
N PRO A 19 19.81 3.32 11.54
CA PRO A 19 20.03 3.14 10.11
C PRO A 19 21.14 2.13 9.75
N MET A 20 22.06 1.86 10.66
CA MET A 20 23.17 0.94 10.44
C MET A 20 22.77 -0.53 10.63
N HIS A 21 21.80 -0.80 11.53
CA HIS A 21 21.55 -2.17 11.96
C HIS A 21 20.10 -2.63 11.81
N ASP A 22 19.11 -1.73 11.71
CA ASP A 22 17.68 -2.11 11.76
C ASP A 22 17.27 -3.07 10.64
N THR A 23 17.77 -2.90 9.42
CA THR A 23 17.47 -3.81 8.30
C THR A 23 17.95 -5.23 8.57
N GLU A 24 19.15 -5.38 9.13
CA GLU A 24 19.70 -6.67 9.53
C GLU A 24 18.95 -7.23 10.74
N ASN A 25 18.70 -6.39 11.77
CA ASN A 25 17.96 -6.77 12.98
C ASN A 25 16.55 -7.23 12.66
N PHE A 26 15.87 -6.60 11.70
CA PHE A 26 14.55 -7.06 11.23
C PHE A 26 14.65 -8.47 10.62
N THR A 27 15.63 -8.70 9.76
CA THR A 27 15.85 -10.01 9.14
C THR A 27 16.16 -11.08 10.18
N LEU A 28 16.99 -10.76 11.18
CA LEU A 28 17.31 -11.66 12.30
C LEU A 28 16.06 -11.97 13.16
N LEU A 29 15.27 -10.94 13.47
CA LEU A 29 13.99 -11.10 14.19
C LEU A 29 13.06 -12.08 13.48
N VAL A 30 12.80 -11.84 12.19
CA VAL A 30 11.90 -12.69 11.39
C VAL A 30 12.44 -14.11 11.25
N SER A 31 13.77 -14.28 11.10
CA SER A 31 14.42 -15.59 11.08
C SER A 31 14.25 -16.33 12.40
N GLN A 32 14.44 -15.65 13.54
CA GLN A 32 14.25 -16.22 14.87
C GLN A 32 12.79 -16.61 15.12
N LEU A 33 11.83 -15.79 14.66
CA LEU A 33 10.41 -16.12 14.72
C LEU A 33 10.10 -17.40 13.91
N ARG A 34 10.63 -17.51 12.69
CA ARG A 34 10.46 -18.70 11.85
C ARG A 34 11.04 -19.95 12.51
N GLN A 35 12.23 -19.86 13.09
CA GLN A 35 12.85 -20.98 13.81
C GLN A 35 12.01 -21.42 15.02
N THR A 36 11.47 -20.46 15.78
CA THR A 36 10.68 -20.73 17.00
C THR A 36 9.30 -21.27 16.67
N LEU A 37 8.62 -20.70 15.68
CA LEU A 37 7.24 -21.05 15.31
C LEU A 37 7.16 -22.27 14.38
N GLY A 38 8.25 -22.59 13.68
CA GLY A 38 8.27 -23.63 12.65
C GLY A 38 7.36 -23.26 11.47
N ASN A 39 7.00 -24.26 10.67
CA ASN A 39 6.12 -24.08 9.49
C ASN A 39 4.63 -24.21 9.82
N ARG A 40 4.28 -24.36 11.09
CA ARG A 40 2.88 -24.51 11.53
C ARG A 40 2.13 -23.18 11.54
N TYR A 41 2.84 -22.10 11.76
CA TYR A 41 2.26 -20.76 11.88
C TYR A 41 2.78 -19.83 10.79
N LEU A 42 1.90 -18.95 10.32
CA LEU A 42 2.29 -17.91 9.38
C LEU A 42 3.19 -16.88 10.05
N VAL A 43 4.24 -16.47 9.33
CA VAL A 43 5.10 -15.33 9.66
C VAL A 43 4.99 -14.35 8.50
N THR A 44 4.47 -13.16 8.78
CA THR A 44 4.17 -12.12 7.80
C THR A 44 4.68 -10.77 8.29
N TYR A 45 4.73 -9.78 7.42
CA TYR A 45 5.09 -8.42 7.83
C TYR A 45 4.43 -7.37 6.94
N ALA A 46 4.24 -6.16 7.50
CA ALA A 46 3.88 -4.98 6.75
C ALA A 46 5.12 -4.48 5.98
N GLY A 47 5.07 -4.59 4.64
CA GLY A 47 6.19 -4.28 3.76
C GLY A 47 6.10 -2.90 3.15
N TYR A 48 7.25 -2.35 2.76
CA TYR A 48 7.33 -1.11 2.02
C TYR A 48 7.50 -1.35 0.51
N VAL A 49 7.34 -0.30 -0.29
CA VAL A 49 7.30 -0.39 -1.77
C VAL A 49 8.65 -0.70 -2.42
N LYS A 50 9.74 -0.65 -1.70
CA LYS A 50 11.08 -0.87 -2.25
C LYS A 50 11.95 -1.79 -1.40
N ASN A 51 12.95 -2.39 -2.05
CA ASN A 51 14.00 -3.17 -1.41
C ASN A 51 14.91 -2.27 -0.57
N LYS A 52 15.75 -2.89 0.26
CA LYS A 52 16.76 -2.17 1.04
C LYS A 52 17.63 -1.28 0.16
N VAL A 53 17.96 -0.11 0.66
CA VAL A 53 18.95 0.79 0.09
C VAL A 53 20.06 1.02 1.10
N SER A 54 21.29 1.23 0.62
CA SER A 54 22.40 1.70 1.43
C SER A 54 22.66 3.17 1.09
N ASP A 55 22.89 3.96 2.11
CA ASP A 55 23.32 5.35 1.96
C ASP A 55 24.84 5.45 1.79
N ASP A 56 25.36 6.62 1.43
CA ASP A 56 26.79 6.87 1.20
C ASP A 56 27.67 6.62 2.45
N ASP A 57 27.07 6.71 3.64
CA ASP A 57 27.71 6.41 4.92
C ASP A 57 27.70 4.91 5.30
N GLY A 58 27.15 4.06 4.42
CA GLY A 58 27.00 2.62 4.63
C GLY A 58 25.78 2.23 5.48
N SER A 59 24.93 3.19 5.85
CA SER A 59 23.67 2.88 6.53
C SER A 59 22.72 2.11 5.58
N GLY A 60 21.86 1.26 6.18
CA GLY A 60 20.85 0.51 5.45
C GLY A 60 19.45 0.90 5.90
N ARG A 61 18.51 0.98 4.95
CA ARG A 61 17.12 1.29 5.24
C ARG A 61 16.19 0.35 4.53
N TYR A 62 14.98 0.19 5.09
CA TYR A 62 13.92 -0.67 4.61
C TYR A 62 14.24 -2.16 4.75
N PHE A 63 13.52 -2.98 4.03
CA PHE A 63 13.55 -4.43 4.17
C PHE A 63 14.52 -5.08 3.18
N ASP A 64 15.27 -6.08 3.64
CA ASP A 64 16.05 -6.93 2.73
C ASP A 64 15.14 -7.98 2.08
N LEU A 65 14.53 -7.64 0.94
CA LEU A 65 13.60 -8.53 0.25
C LEU A 65 14.26 -9.84 -0.20
N VAL A 66 15.56 -9.81 -0.52
CA VAL A 66 16.30 -11.00 -0.93
C VAL A 66 16.46 -11.97 0.23
N ALA A 67 16.73 -11.48 1.43
CA ALA A 67 16.83 -12.32 2.62
C ALA A 67 15.46 -12.80 3.12
N LEU A 68 14.43 -11.96 3.06
CA LEU A 68 13.11 -12.23 3.62
C LEU A 68 12.26 -13.20 2.79
N LYS A 69 12.43 -13.23 1.46
CA LYS A 69 11.59 -14.01 0.54
C LYS A 69 11.47 -15.50 0.87
N ASP A 70 12.52 -16.08 1.45
CA ASP A 70 12.57 -17.52 1.79
C ASP A 70 12.12 -17.80 3.24
N ILE A 71 11.96 -16.75 4.06
CA ILE A 71 11.66 -16.86 5.49
C ILE A 71 10.15 -16.66 5.78
N VAL A 72 9.55 -15.65 5.11
CA VAL A 72 8.16 -15.26 5.34
C VAL A 72 7.17 -16.07 4.50
N ASP A 73 5.93 -16.15 4.96
CA ASP A 73 4.83 -16.73 4.17
C ASP A 73 4.23 -15.70 3.23
N TYR A 74 3.95 -14.48 3.73
CA TYR A 74 3.42 -13.36 2.95
C TYR A 74 4.03 -12.04 3.39
N VAL A 75 3.98 -11.07 2.48
CA VAL A 75 4.23 -9.66 2.75
C VAL A 75 2.97 -8.86 2.42
N TYR A 76 2.54 -8.01 3.36
CA TYR A 76 1.47 -7.03 3.17
C TYR A 76 2.09 -5.71 2.76
N VAL A 77 2.21 -5.46 1.46
CA VAL A 77 2.88 -4.26 0.97
C VAL A 77 1.94 -3.07 1.04
N MET A 78 2.34 -2.05 1.76
CA MET A 78 1.59 -0.79 1.92
C MET A 78 1.70 0.07 0.66
N THR A 79 0.94 -0.30 -0.38
CA THR A 79 0.89 0.39 -1.67
C THR A 79 -0.09 1.57 -1.65
N TYR A 80 -0.03 2.34 -0.58
CA TYR A 80 -0.77 3.58 -0.33
C TYR A 80 0.13 4.58 0.39
N ASP A 81 -0.33 5.82 0.51
CA ASP A 81 0.48 6.94 1.02
C ASP A 81 1.80 7.14 0.26
N LEU A 82 1.79 6.80 -1.02
CA LEU A 82 2.96 6.91 -1.89
C LEU A 82 3.17 8.34 -2.38
N ASP A 83 2.12 9.15 -2.35
CA ASP A 83 2.10 10.56 -2.70
C ASP A 83 0.88 11.25 -2.05
N ALA A 84 0.68 12.55 -2.30
CA ALA A 84 -0.47 13.31 -1.89
C ALA A 84 -0.89 14.28 -3.02
N ALA A 85 -1.99 15.03 -2.84
CA ALA A 85 -2.42 16.00 -3.83
C ALA A 85 -1.26 16.91 -4.29
N PRO A 86 -1.11 17.15 -5.61
CA PRO A 86 -2.04 16.88 -6.71
C PRO A 86 -1.87 15.50 -7.37
N HIS A 87 -1.27 14.54 -6.71
CA HIS A 87 -1.04 13.19 -7.23
C HIS A 87 -1.87 12.14 -6.49
N HIS A 88 -1.97 10.95 -7.10
CA HIS A 88 -2.60 9.80 -6.46
C HIS A 88 -1.63 9.11 -5.50
N HIS A 89 -2.12 8.72 -4.33
CA HIS A 89 -1.31 8.04 -3.32
C HIS A 89 -1.31 6.51 -3.45
N SER A 90 -2.05 5.95 -4.40
CA SER A 90 -2.15 4.50 -4.60
C SER A 90 -2.48 4.15 -6.07
N ALA A 91 -1.82 4.81 -7.02
CA ALA A 91 -2.00 4.54 -8.45
C ALA A 91 -1.46 3.17 -8.86
N ILE A 92 -2.05 2.57 -9.90
CA ILE A 92 -1.52 1.32 -10.49
C ILE A 92 -0.28 1.62 -11.35
N ASP A 93 -0.36 2.57 -12.26
CA ASP A 93 0.71 2.96 -13.17
C ASP A 93 0.55 4.46 -13.49
N ASP A 94 1.25 5.31 -12.79
CA ASP A 94 1.22 6.75 -12.99
C ASP A 94 2.62 7.29 -13.27
N PRO A 95 2.91 7.70 -14.51
CA PRO A 95 4.24 8.21 -14.86
C PRO A 95 4.63 9.50 -14.11
N ARG A 96 3.68 10.17 -13.46
CA ARG A 96 3.90 11.37 -12.63
C ARG A 96 4.32 11.02 -11.21
N ALA A 97 3.92 9.82 -10.72
CA ALA A 97 4.24 9.37 -9.38
C ALA A 97 5.67 8.86 -9.28
N TYR A 98 6.29 9.02 -8.11
CA TYR A 98 7.60 8.43 -7.85
C TYR A 98 7.49 6.91 -7.59
N TRP A 99 6.46 6.50 -6.83
CA TRP A 99 6.09 5.11 -6.60
C TRP A 99 4.64 4.86 -6.99
N ASP A 100 4.38 3.66 -7.51
CA ASP A 100 3.06 3.13 -7.82
C ASP A 100 3.06 1.60 -7.67
N TRP A 101 1.92 0.96 -7.89
CA TRP A 101 1.78 -0.50 -7.79
C TRP A 101 2.70 -1.26 -8.73
N LYS A 102 2.83 -0.78 -9.96
CA LYS A 102 3.65 -1.43 -10.99
C LYS A 102 5.13 -1.39 -10.63
N ARG A 103 5.66 -0.24 -10.26
CA ARG A 103 7.06 -0.09 -9.83
C ARG A 103 7.35 -0.89 -8.57
N THR A 104 6.40 -0.94 -7.64
CA THR A 104 6.50 -1.77 -6.44
C THR A 104 6.61 -3.25 -6.80
N PHE A 105 5.73 -3.74 -7.68
CA PHE A 105 5.78 -5.13 -8.15
C PHE A 105 7.10 -5.45 -8.85
N GLU A 106 7.57 -4.56 -9.73
CA GLU A 106 8.85 -4.70 -10.43
C GLU A 106 10.05 -4.75 -9.47
N GLU A 107 10.02 -3.94 -8.40
CA GLU A 107 11.07 -3.92 -7.38
C GLU A 107 11.13 -5.25 -6.59
N TYR A 108 9.98 -5.78 -6.20
CA TYR A 108 9.89 -7.10 -5.55
C TYR A 108 10.31 -8.23 -6.50
N ALA A 109 9.86 -8.19 -7.75
CA ALA A 109 10.25 -9.17 -8.77
C ALA A 109 11.76 -9.14 -9.06
N LYS A 110 12.37 -7.95 -9.11
CA LYS A 110 13.82 -7.77 -9.27
C LYS A 110 14.61 -8.37 -8.09
N ALA A 111 14.08 -8.31 -6.87
CA ALA A 111 14.65 -8.98 -5.71
C ALA A 111 14.45 -10.51 -5.74
N GLY A 112 13.68 -11.03 -6.70
CA GLY A 112 13.30 -12.44 -6.78
C GLY A 112 12.27 -12.85 -5.73
N PHE A 113 11.49 -11.90 -5.22
CA PHE A 113 10.44 -12.19 -4.24
C PHE A 113 9.27 -12.91 -4.93
N PRO A 114 8.80 -14.06 -4.41
CA PRO A 114 7.73 -14.83 -5.04
C PRO A 114 6.42 -14.02 -5.09
N LYS A 115 5.82 -13.90 -6.27
CA LYS A 115 4.58 -13.15 -6.46
C LYS A 115 3.40 -13.71 -5.65
N GLU A 116 3.39 -15.04 -5.47
CA GLU A 116 2.42 -15.77 -4.64
C GLU A 116 2.58 -15.51 -3.14
N LYS A 117 3.55 -14.71 -2.72
CA LYS A 117 3.70 -14.21 -1.35
C LYS A 117 3.35 -12.73 -1.22
N MET A 118 3.03 -12.05 -2.32
CA MET A 118 2.72 -10.61 -2.33
C MET A 118 1.22 -10.37 -2.13
N ILE A 119 0.88 -9.49 -1.20
CA ILE A 119 -0.47 -8.99 -0.93
C ILE A 119 -0.37 -7.46 -0.90
N PHE A 120 -0.99 -6.78 -1.85
CA PHE A 120 -0.90 -5.32 -1.96
C PHE A 120 -2.05 -4.62 -1.24
N GLY A 121 -1.75 -3.44 -0.68
CA GLY A 121 -2.67 -2.65 0.11
C GLY A 121 -3.51 -1.67 -0.69
N VAL A 122 -4.81 -1.63 -0.38
CA VAL A 122 -5.78 -0.68 -0.92
C VAL A 122 -6.21 0.26 0.20
N PRO A 123 -6.09 1.59 0.03
CA PRO A 123 -6.57 2.54 1.03
C PRO A 123 -8.09 2.67 0.97
N PHE A 124 -8.75 2.66 2.11
CA PHE A 124 -10.18 2.98 2.24
C PHE A 124 -10.40 4.44 2.64
N TYR A 125 -9.48 5.29 2.21
CA TYR A 125 -9.49 6.73 2.48
C TYR A 125 -8.89 7.51 1.30
N ALA A 126 -9.18 8.81 1.24
CA ALA A 126 -8.49 9.75 0.36
C ALA A 126 -7.27 10.34 1.07
N ARG A 127 -6.18 10.57 0.32
CA ARG A 127 -5.03 11.35 0.78
C ARG A 127 -5.05 12.74 0.16
N HIS A 128 -5.22 13.77 1.03
CA HIS A 128 -5.13 15.16 0.63
C HIS A 128 -3.70 15.70 0.79
N SER A 129 -3.11 15.49 1.98
CA SER A 129 -1.79 16.02 2.30
C SER A 129 -1.11 15.12 3.34
N PHE A 130 0.21 15.31 3.55
CA PHE A 130 0.92 14.70 4.67
C PHE A 130 1.07 15.65 5.86
N SER A 131 0.76 16.95 5.70
CA SER A 131 0.98 17.97 6.74
C SER A 131 -0.22 18.89 6.97
N GLU A 132 -1.08 19.08 5.98
CA GLU A 132 -2.23 19.99 6.04
C GLU A 132 -3.52 19.24 6.37
N ASN A 133 -4.34 19.78 7.27
CA ASN A 133 -5.62 19.16 7.63
C ASN A 133 -6.70 19.43 6.57
N PRO A 134 -7.51 18.41 6.23
CA PRO A 134 -7.38 17.02 6.65
C PRO A 134 -6.24 16.31 5.91
N THR A 135 -5.40 15.56 6.62
CA THR A 135 -4.35 14.75 5.96
C THR A 135 -4.97 13.60 5.18
N ALA A 136 -6.02 12.98 5.74
CA ALA A 136 -6.78 11.89 5.12
C ALA A 136 -8.28 12.08 5.35
N ILE A 137 -9.10 11.47 4.50
CA ILE A 137 -10.57 11.51 4.56
C ILE A 137 -11.09 10.09 4.36
N ASP A 138 -11.68 9.49 5.38
CA ASP A 138 -12.28 8.15 5.30
C ASP A 138 -13.27 8.05 4.13
N TYR A 139 -13.38 6.90 3.49
CA TYR A 139 -14.31 6.70 2.37
C TYR A 139 -15.75 7.07 2.74
N LYS A 140 -16.24 6.63 3.92
CA LYS A 140 -17.56 7.01 4.45
C LYS A 140 -17.79 8.52 4.54
N LYS A 141 -16.74 9.31 4.77
CA LYS A 141 -16.81 10.78 4.83
C LYS A 141 -16.73 11.41 3.43
N ILE A 142 -16.01 10.78 2.47
CA ILE A 142 -15.98 11.25 1.08
C ILE A 142 -17.40 11.33 0.51
N LEU A 143 -18.23 10.32 0.80
CA LEU A 143 -19.62 10.22 0.32
C LEU A 143 -20.54 11.32 0.87
N THR A 144 -20.11 12.06 1.89
CA THR A 144 -20.87 13.13 2.55
C THR A 144 -20.24 14.51 2.37
N LEU A 145 -19.23 14.64 1.51
CA LEU A 145 -18.64 15.93 1.19
C LEU A 145 -19.68 16.86 0.55
N ASP A 146 -19.55 18.15 0.83
CA ASP A 146 -20.43 19.18 0.26
C ASP A 146 -20.28 19.23 -1.27
N GLU A 147 -21.31 18.74 -1.96
CA GLU A 147 -21.37 18.72 -3.41
C GLU A 147 -21.36 20.13 -4.06
N SER A 148 -21.62 21.20 -3.31
CA SER A 148 -21.48 22.54 -3.82
C SER A 148 -19.99 22.96 -3.96
N LEU A 149 -19.11 22.38 -3.15
CA LEU A 149 -17.68 22.67 -3.08
C LEU A 149 -16.82 21.65 -3.82
N TYR A 150 -17.22 20.38 -3.79
CA TYR A 150 -16.42 19.27 -4.28
C TYR A 150 -17.14 18.44 -5.34
N LYS A 151 -16.37 17.89 -6.27
CA LYS A 151 -16.77 16.81 -7.17
C LYS A 151 -15.97 15.56 -6.81
N ILE A 152 -16.65 14.48 -6.43
CA ILE A 152 -16.02 13.28 -5.87
C ILE A 152 -15.84 12.13 -6.88
N ASP A 153 -16.45 12.22 -8.07
CA ASP A 153 -16.52 11.12 -9.04
C ASP A 153 -15.62 11.33 -10.28
N ASN A 154 -14.58 12.14 -10.16
CA ASN A 154 -13.62 12.26 -11.25
C ASN A 154 -12.83 10.95 -11.39
N TRP A 155 -12.38 10.66 -12.59
CA TRP A 155 -11.58 9.47 -12.89
C TRP A 155 -10.31 9.84 -13.64
N ASP A 156 -9.17 9.31 -13.20
CA ASP A 156 -7.90 9.41 -13.90
C ASP A 156 -7.59 8.09 -14.61
N ASP A 157 -7.63 8.09 -15.94
CA ASP A 157 -7.42 6.88 -16.76
C ASP A 157 -5.97 6.36 -16.68
N LYS A 158 -4.99 7.22 -16.39
CA LYS A 158 -3.58 6.81 -16.24
C LYS A 158 -3.37 6.13 -14.89
N ALA A 159 -3.76 6.81 -13.82
CA ALA A 159 -3.65 6.27 -12.47
C ALA A 159 -4.63 5.11 -12.20
N ARG A 160 -5.72 5.02 -12.99
CA ARG A 160 -6.86 4.11 -12.80
C ARG A 160 -7.52 4.24 -11.43
N CYS A 161 -7.57 5.47 -10.95
CA CYS A 161 -8.11 5.81 -9.65
C CYS A 161 -9.07 7.00 -9.73
N PRO A 162 -10.08 7.07 -8.86
CA PRO A 162 -10.91 8.27 -8.71
C PRO A 162 -10.17 9.35 -7.92
N TYR A 163 -10.64 10.59 -8.08
CA TYR A 163 -10.16 11.70 -7.28
C TYR A 163 -11.26 12.74 -7.02
N ILE A 164 -11.07 13.49 -5.95
CA ILE A 164 -11.89 14.62 -5.56
C ILE A 164 -11.28 15.87 -6.17
N SER A 165 -12.10 16.75 -6.75
CA SER A 165 -11.67 18.07 -7.18
C SER A 165 -12.49 19.18 -6.53
N VAL A 166 -11.90 20.37 -6.39
CA VAL A 166 -12.58 21.59 -5.96
C VAL A 166 -13.38 22.13 -7.14
N LYS A 167 -14.71 22.25 -7.02
CA LYS A 167 -15.59 22.67 -8.13
C LYS A 167 -15.25 24.06 -8.69
N ALA A 168 -14.94 25.01 -7.82
CA ALA A 168 -14.68 26.39 -8.22
C ALA A 168 -13.41 26.54 -9.10
N SER A 169 -12.39 25.72 -8.89
CA SER A 169 -11.11 25.82 -9.58
C SER A 169 -10.79 24.63 -10.49
N GLY A 170 -11.49 23.51 -10.34
CA GLY A 170 -11.14 22.25 -10.97
C GLY A 170 -9.87 21.59 -10.39
N ALA A 171 -9.26 22.19 -9.37
CA ALA A 171 -8.01 21.69 -8.78
C ALA A 171 -8.22 20.29 -8.14
N PHE A 172 -7.23 19.41 -8.33
CA PHE A 172 -7.16 18.12 -7.66
C PHE A 172 -7.06 18.36 -6.15
N TYR A 173 -7.97 17.74 -5.39
CA TYR A 173 -8.04 17.91 -3.94
C TYR A 173 -7.48 16.68 -3.19
N ALA A 174 -7.90 15.49 -3.57
CA ALA A 174 -7.42 14.25 -2.97
C ALA A 174 -7.65 13.05 -3.90
N GLY A 175 -6.68 12.13 -3.98
CA GLY A 175 -6.85 10.83 -4.62
C GLY A 175 -7.43 9.81 -3.64
N TYR A 176 -8.20 8.83 -4.12
CA TYR A 176 -8.80 7.79 -3.29
C TYR A 176 -9.10 6.52 -4.12
N ASP A 177 -9.66 5.50 -3.48
CA ASP A 177 -10.16 4.30 -4.14
C ASP A 177 -11.68 4.16 -3.96
N ASN A 178 -12.36 3.65 -4.99
CA ASN A 178 -13.76 3.27 -4.97
C ASN A 178 -13.94 1.83 -5.47
N ALA A 179 -15.17 1.33 -5.52
CA ALA A 179 -15.44 -0.03 -5.98
C ALA A 179 -14.89 -0.32 -7.39
N ARG A 180 -14.90 0.67 -8.30
CA ARG A 180 -14.35 0.55 -9.66
C ARG A 180 -12.83 0.38 -9.64
N SER A 181 -12.11 1.24 -8.93
CA SER A 181 -10.64 1.16 -8.86
C SER A 181 -10.17 -0.10 -8.13
N ILE A 182 -10.88 -0.52 -7.09
CA ILE A 182 -10.61 -1.78 -6.38
C ILE A 182 -10.77 -2.99 -7.30
N ALA A 183 -11.84 -3.03 -8.12
CA ALA A 183 -12.01 -4.11 -9.11
C ALA A 183 -10.85 -4.15 -10.12
N VAL A 184 -10.42 -2.99 -10.62
CA VAL A 184 -9.26 -2.89 -11.53
C VAL A 184 -7.96 -3.32 -10.85
N LYS A 185 -7.74 -2.93 -9.59
CA LYS A 185 -6.57 -3.33 -8.78
C LYS A 185 -6.57 -4.83 -8.52
N ALA A 186 -7.72 -5.41 -8.19
CA ALA A 186 -7.86 -6.85 -7.98
C ALA A 186 -7.54 -7.63 -9.26
N GLU A 187 -8.12 -7.25 -10.40
CA GLU A 187 -7.78 -7.85 -11.70
C GLU A 187 -6.29 -7.75 -11.97
N TRP A 188 -5.70 -6.58 -11.77
CA TRP A 188 -4.27 -6.34 -12.00
C TRP A 188 -3.39 -7.25 -11.14
N ALA A 189 -3.72 -7.44 -9.86
CA ALA A 189 -2.97 -8.28 -8.94
C ALA A 189 -3.15 -9.78 -9.24
N MET A 190 -4.41 -10.22 -9.40
CA MET A 190 -4.73 -11.64 -9.56
C MET A 190 -4.22 -12.18 -10.90
N THR A 191 -4.29 -11.41 -11.99
CA THR A 191 -3.73 -11.81 -13.30
C THR A 191 -2.21 -11.93 -13.29
N ARG A 192 -1.52 -11.31 -12.32
CA ARG A 192 -0.07 -11.46 -12.09
C ARG A 192 0.29 -12.62 -11.17
N GLY A 193 -0.71 -13.33 -10.64
CA GLY A 193 -0.51 -14.47 -9.74
C GLY A 193 -0.12 -14.07 -8.32
N MET A 194 -0.49 -12.87 -7.88
CA MET A 194 -0.35 -12.46 -6.48
C MET A 194 -1.37 -13.19 -5.60
N SER A 195 -1.12 -13.26 -4.28
CA SER A 195 -2.00 -13.96 -3.35
C SER A 195 -3.27 -13.22 -2.97
N GLY A 196 -3.33 -11.92 -3.16
CA GLY A 196 -4.51 -11.15 -2.81
C GLY A 196 -4.25 -9.67 -2.57
N LEU A 197 -5.23 -9.05 -1.94
CA LEU A 197 -5.21 -7.66 -1.52
C LEU A 197 -5.53 -7.55 -0.02
N MET A 198 -5.03 -6.51 0.64
CA MET A 198 -5.45 -6.09 1.97
C MET A 198 -5.95 -4.65 1.93
N CYS A 199 -6.63 -4.19 2.95
CA CYS A 199 -7.09 -2.81 3.06
C CYS A 199 -6.54 -2.12 4.32
N TRP A 200 -6.41 -0.82 4.23
CA TRP A 200 -6.22 0.09 5.36
C TRP A 200 -7.17 1.28 5.23
N ASP A 201 -8.11 1.55 6.21
CA ASP A 201 -8.46 0.53 7.19
C ASP A 201 -9.94 0.17 7.06
N TYR A 202 -10.29 -0.93 7.63
CA TYR A 202 -11.62 -1.52 7.55
C TYR A 202 -12.74 -0.58 8.07
N ASP A 203 -12.45 0.22 9.10
CA ASP A 203 -13.43 1.14 9.70
C ASP A 203 -13.73 2.35 8.81
N ALA A 204 -12.85 2.69 7.88
CA ALA A 204 -13.03 3.82 6.97
C ALA A 204 -14.07 3.56 5.86
N ASP A 205 -14.49 2.30 5.64
CA ASP A 205 -15.54 1.94 4.66
C ASP A 205 -16.92 2.48 5.08
N ASP A 206 -17.84 2.53 4.13
CA ASP A 206 -19.24 2.88 4.43
C ASP A 206 -19.99 1.76 5.16
N ALA A 207 -21.15 2.09 5.73
CA ALA A 207 -21.94 1.14 6.49
C ALA A 207 -22.43 -0.07 5.66
N SER A 208 -22.58 0.09 4.36
CA SER A 208 -22.96 -1.01 3.44
C SER A 208 -21.81 -1.91 3.07
N GLY A 209 -20.57 -1.51 3.32
CA GLY A 209 -19.39 -2.27 3.01
C GLY A 209 -19.04 -2.26 1.52
N THR A 210 -19.18 -1.12 0.89
CA THR A 210 -18.96 -0.96 -0.54
C THR A 210 -17.55 -1.39 -0.95
N LEU A 211 -16.51 -0.89 -0.26
CA LEU A 211 -15.13 -1.16 -0.62
C LEU A 211 -14.69 -2.59 -0.25
N ARG A 212 -15.04 -3.05 0.97
CA ARG A 212 -14.69 -4.44 1.37
C ARG A 212 -15.39 -5.48 0.50
N THR A 213 -16.64 -5.20 0.04
CA THR A 213 -17.36 -6.08 -0.88
C THR A 213 -16.69 -6.09 -2.25
N ALA A 214 -16.28 -4.94 -2.77
CA ALA A 214 -15.55 -4.85 -4.03
C ALA A 214 -14.20 -5.60 -3.97
N LEU A 215 -13.47 -5.43 -2.86
CA LEU A 215 -12.19 -6.11 -2.62
C LEU A 215 -12.38 -7.63 -2.54
N TRP A 216 -13.35 -8.11 -1.75
CA TRP A 216 -13.67 -9.53 -1.65
C TRP A 216 -14.04 -10.13 -3.00
N ASN A 217 -14.96 -9.50 -3.72
CA ASN A 217 -15.43 -10.00 -5.01
C ASN A 217 -14.28 -10.03 -6.04
N GLY A 218 -13.46 -8.99 -6.07
CA GLY A 218 -12.33 -8.91 -6.99
C GLY A 218 -11.27 -10.00 -6.74
N VAL A 219 -10.94 -10.29 -5.49
CA VAL A 219 -9.95 -11.33 -5.14
C VAL A 219 -10.52 -12.74 -5.30
N MET A 220 -11.82 -12.94 -4.98
CA MET A 220 -12.47 -14.26 -5.04
C MET A 220 -13.02 -14.62 -6.42
N ASP A 221 -13.02 -13.68 -7.37
CA ASP A 221 -13.44 -13.95 -8.74
C ASP A 221 -12.44 -14.88 -9.46
N LYS A 222 -12.90 -16.10 -9.76
CA LYS A 222 -12.06 -17.15 -10.35
C LYS A 222 -11.89 -17.04 -11.86
N ARG A 223 -12.25 -15.91 -12.49
CA ARG A 223 -12.11 -15.69 -13.94
C ARG A 223 -10.69 -15.32 -14.38
N TYR A 224 -9.76 -15.23 -13.48
CA TYR A 224 -8.35 -14.89 -13.74
C TYR A 224 -7.47 -16.13 -13.83
#